data_59fb89d37f324b03afd5eb4b97e6a001
#
_entry.id   59fb89d37f324b03afd5eb4b97e6a001
#
_cell.length_a   1.000
_cell.length_b   1.000
_cell.length_c   1.000
_cell.angle_alpha   90.00
_cell.angle_beta   90.00
_cell.angle_gamma   90.00
#
_symmetry.space_group_name_H-M   'P 1'
#
loop_
_entity.id
_entity.type
_entity.pdbx_description
1 polymer ?
#
loop_
_entity_poly.entity_id
_entity_poly.type
_entity_poly.pdbx_seq_one_letter_code
_entity_poly.pdbx_strand_id
1 'polypeptide(L)'
;MHGNELVVYPGSRHERVVVDDNLREGHALAVGDLLQTGSPQIVAGWRAANKEGKVGIKLYIPKDAKFRQWKSTWIDENAIACEDLKIVDLDCDGKLDIVACGRATHNLKIYWNR
;
A
#
# COMPACT_ATOMS: atom_id res chain seq x y z
N MET A 1 8.28 -12.70 9.01
CA MET A 1 9.25 -12.54 7.89
C MET A 1 8.83 -11.33 7.07
N HIS A 2 9.75 -10.47 6.74
CA HIS A 2 9.46 -9.21 6.07
C HIS A 2 9.94 -9.28 4.63
N GLY A 3 9.06 -8.95 3.68
CA GLY A 3 9.38 -9.01 2.26
C GLY A 3 9.95 -7.70 1.73
N ASN A 4 10.64 -7.80 0.62
CA ASN A 4 11.15 -6.65 -0.13
C ASN A 4 10.38 -6.43 -1.43
N GLU A 5 9.43 -7.29 -1.72
CA GLU A 5 8.62 -7.23 -2.93
C GLU A 5 7.13 -7.22 -2.60
N LEU A 6 6.38 -6.46 -3.36
CA LEU A 6 4.93 -6.57 -3.47
C LEU A 6 4.62 -7.37 -4.73
N VAL A 7 3.90 -8.47 -4.59
CA VAL A 7 3.53 -9.34 -5.71
C VAL A 7 2.03 -9.57 -5.73
N VAL A 8 1.49 -9.80 -6.91
CA VAL A 8 0.12 -10.25 -7.12
C VAL A 8 0.09 -11.53 -7.94
N TYR A 9 -0.95 -12.31 -7.74
CA TYR A 9 -1.23 -13.53 -8.50
C TYR A 9 -2.58 -13.34 -9.19
N PRO A 10 -2.61 -12.80 -10.42
CA PRO A 10 -3.83 -12.31 -11.05
C PRO A 10 -4.65 -13.39 -11.76
N GLY A 11 -4.66 -14.57 -11.31
CA GLY A 11 -5.48 -15.62 -11.96
C GLY A 11 -5.29 -17.01 -11.36
N SER A 12 -5.93 -17.99 -11.97
CA SER A 12 -5.95 -19.38 -11.50
C SER A 12 -4.68 -20.17 -11.81
N ARG A 13 -3.70 -19.61 -12.51
CA ARG A 13 -2.52 -20.31 -13.03
C ARG A 13 -1.22 -20.02 -12.30
N HIS A 14 -1.27 -19.53 -11.06
CA HIS A 14 -0.08 -19.22 -10.27
C HIS A 14 0.87 -18.24 -10.96
N GLU A 15 0.35 -17.40 -11.86
CA GLU A 15 1.13 -16.32 -12.47
C GLU A 15 1.56 -15.34 -11.39
N ARG A 16 2.86 -15.07 -11.34
CA ARG A 16 3.44 -14.16 -10.34
C ARG A 16 3.84 -12.86 -11.02
N VAL A 17 3.20 -11.75 -10.62
CA VAL A 17 3.52 -10.41 -11.12
C VAL A 17 4.15 -9.61 -9.99
N VAL A 18 5.36 -9.10 -10.20
CA VAL A 18 6.03 -8.20 -9.27
C VAL A 18 5.49 -6.79 -9.51
N VAL A 19 4.83 -6.22 -8.51
CA VAL A 19 4.27 -4.87 -8.56
C VAL A 19 5.32 -3.84 -8.16
N ASP A 20 6.10 -4.14 -7.12
CA ASP A 20 7.19 -3.29 -6.63
C ASP A 20 8.25 -4.18 -5.98
N ASP A 21 9.52 -3.99 -6.34
CA ASP A 21 10.66 -4.72 -5.80
C ASP A 21 11.54 -3.84 -4.89
N ASN A 22 11.08 -2.65 -4.57
CA ASN A 22 11.82 -1.66 -3.80
C ASN A 22 11.19 -1.36 -2.44
N LEU A 23 10.59 -2.37 -1.83
CA LEU A 23 10.23 -2.34 -0.42
C LEU A 23 11.41 -2.83 0.41
N ARG A 24 11.43 -2.47 1.67
CA ARG A 24 12.34 -3.09 2.62
C ARG A 24 11.63 -3.31 3.94
N GLU A 25 11.58 -4.56 4.36
CA GLU A 25 10.75 -4.98 5.48
C GLU A 25 9.30 -4.52 5.28
N GLY A 26 8.70 -4.90 4.15
CA GLY A 26 7.28 -4.71 3.87
C GLY A 26 6.46 -5.36 4.95
N HIS A 27 5.60 -4.61 5.63
CA HIS A 27 4.95 -5.05 6.84
C HIS A 27 3.44 -4.86 6.85
N ALA A 28 2.95 -3.89 6.13
CA ALA A 28 1.53 -3.53 6.11
C ALA A 28 0.96 -3.63 4.70
N LEU A 29 -0.23 -4.20 4.58
CA LEU A 29 -0.90 -4.43 3.31
C LEU A 29 -2.41 -4.34 3.49
N ALA A 30 -3.06 -3.60 2.59
CA ALA A 30 -4.51 -3.57 2.47
C ALA A 30 -4.92 -3.47 1.00
N VAL A 31 -6.10 -3.96 0.68
CA VAL A 31 -6.66 -3.94 -0.68
C VAL A 31 -8.09 -3.43 -0.61
N GLY A 32 -8.44 -2.51 -1.48
CA GLY A 32 -9.78 -1.98 -1.60
C GLY A 32 -9.88 -0.94 -2.70
N ASP A 33 -11.09 -0.54 -3.03
CA ASP A 33 -11.35 0.46 -4.07
C ASP A 33 -11.37 1.87 -3.46
N LEU A 34 -10.19 2.39 -3.10
CA LEU A 34 -10.05 3.72 -2.49
C LEU A 34 -10.44 4.84 -3.46
N LEU A 35 -10.19 4.64 -4.74
CA LEU A 35 -10.42 5.66 -5.78
C LEU A 35 -11.80 5.56 -6.43
N GLN A 36 -12.62 4.60 -5.99
CA GLN A 36 -13.98 4.37 -6.53
C GLN A 36 -13.99 4.17 -8.05
N THR A 37 -13.02 3.40 -8.53
CA THR A 37 -12.88 3.09 -9.96
C THR A 37 -13.64 1.84 -10.40
N GLY A 38 -14.16 1.07 -9.44
CA GLY A 38 -14.71 -0.27 -9.68
C GLY A 38 -13.65 -1.35 -9.74
N SER A 39 -12.38 -1.02 -9.48
CA SER A 39 -11.25 -1.94 -9.47
C SER A 39 -10.41 -1.72 -8.21
N PRO A 40 -9.93 -2.78 -7.54
CA PRO A 40 -9.20 -2.62 -6.29
C PRO A 40 -7.81 -2.01 -6.51
N GLN A 41 -7.40 -1.20 -5.56
CA GLN A 41 -6.03 -0.73 -5.40
C GLN A 41 -5.38 -1.43 -4.21
N ILE A 42 -4.05 -1.41 -4.17
CA ILE A 42 -3.27 -1.97 -3.07
C ILE A 42 -2.62 -0.81 -2.32
N VAL A 43 -2.68 -0.85 -0.99
CA VAL A 43 -1.90 0.03 -0.12
C VAL A 43 -0.86 -0.81 0.57
N ALA A 44 0.41 -0.47 0.42
CA ALA A 44 1.49 -1.18 1.10
C ALA A 44 2.40 -0.20 1.84
N GLY A 45 2.80 -0.61 3.04
CA GLY A 45 3.72 0.12 3.88
C GLY A 45 4.93 -0.72 4.27
N TRP A 46 6.06 -0.07 4.47
CA TRP A 46 7.30 -0.72 4.90
C TRP A 46 8.02 0.12 5.96
N ARG A 47 8.92 -0.51 6.68
CA ARG A 47 9.49 0.08 7.89
C ARG A 47 11.00 0.27 7.91
N ALA A 48 11.74 -0.32 6.98
CA ALA A 48 13.16 -0.06 6.82
C ALA A 48 13.41 0.72 5.53
N ALA A 49 14.44 1.57 5.53
CA ALA A 49 14.77 2.41 4.38
C ALA A 49 15.00 1.58 3.12
N ASN A 50 14.29 1.90 2.05
CA ASN A 50 14.41 1.24 0.75
C ASN A 50 15.69 1.70 0.01
N LYS A 51 15.83 1.36 -1.29
CA LYS A 51 17.01 1.74 -2.08
C LYS A 51 17.22 3.25 -2.20
N GLU A 52 16.17 4.05 -2.02
CA GLU A 52 16.20 5.50 -2.04
C GLU A 52 16.37 6.11 -0.63
N GLY A 53 16.56 5.28 0.38
CA GLY A 53 16.70 5.71 1.78
C GLY A 53 15.39 6.14 2.43
N LYS A 54 14.24 5.67 1.94
CA LYS A 54 12.91 6.10 2.40
C LYS A 54 12.09 4.97 2.99
N VAL A 55 11.29 5.30 3.97
CA VAL A 55 10.18 4.49 4.50
C VAL A 55 8.86 5.13 4.09
N GLY A 56 7.76 4.42 4.23
CA GLY A 56 6.45 5.05 4.03
C GLY A 56 5.36 4.12 3.54
N ILE A 57 4.39 4.72 2.87
CA ILE A 57 3.20 4.08 2.34
C ILE A 57 2.99 4.50 0.89
N LYS A 58 2.75 3.54 0.03
CA LYS A 58 2.36 3.78 -1.37
C LYS A 58 1.01 3.19 -1.70
N LEU A 59 0.32 3.84 -2.62
CA LEU A 59 -0.87 3.34 -3.31
C LEU A 59 -0.45 2.79 -4.67
N TYR A 60 -0.87 1.58 -4.97
CA TYR A 60 -0.63 0.90 -6.24
C TYR A 60 -1.94 0.73 -6.97
N ILE A 61 -1.98 1.24 -8.20
CA ILE A 61 -3.18 1.34 -9.03
C ILE A 61 -2.99 0.45 -10.25
N PRO A 62 -3.90 -0.51 -10.51
CA PRO A 62 -3.81 -1.33 -11.70
C PRO A 62 -4.01 -0.48 -12.95
N LYS A 63 -3.21 -0.74 -13.98
CA LYS A 63 -3.27 -0.06 -15.28
C LYS A 63 -4.04 -0.84 -16.33
N ASP A 64 -4.33 -2.11 -16.07
CA ASP A 64 -5.04 -3.00 -16.98
C ASP A 64 -6.04 -3.90 -16.21
N ALA A 65 -7.01 -4.45 -16.93
CA ALA A 65 -8.04 -5.30 -16.35
C ALA A 65 -7.51 -6.68 -15.91
N LYS A 66 -6.31 -7.05 -16.32
CA LYS A 66 -5.67 -8.33 -15.96
C LYS A 66 -4.69 -8.22 -14.81
N PHE A 67 -4.55 -7.03 -14.20
CA PHE A 67 -3.69 -6.76 -13.05
C PHE A 67 -2.20 -7.11 -13.26
N ARG A 68 -1.72 -6.96 -14.49
CA ARG A 68 -0.32 -7.23 -14.83
C ARG A 68 0.56 -5.99 -14.82
N GLN A 69 -0.04 -4.83 -15.02
CA GLN A 69 0.67 -3.56 -15.01
C GLN A 69 0.10 -2.64 -13.94
N TRP A 70 0.99 -1.99 -13.20
CA TRP A 70 0.66 -1.17 -12.05
C TRP A 70 1.41 0.15 -12.10
N LYS A 71 0.80 1.19 -11.60
CA LYS A 71 1.47 2.45 -11.28
C LYS A 71 1.38 2.70 -9.78
N SER A 72 2.33 3.46 -9.24
CA SER A 72 2.35 3.78 -7.83
C SER A 72 2.42 5.27 -7.59
N THR A 73 1.89 5.68 -6.45
CA THR A 73 2.02 7.03 -5.93
C THR A 73 2.22 6.99 -4.42
N TRP A 74 2.91 7.98 -3.88
CA TRP A 74 3.10 8.10 -2.45
C TRP A 74 1.81 8.52 -1.75
N ILE A 75 1.47 7.84 -0.66
CA ILE A 75 0.53 8.32 0.35
C ILE A 75 1.30 9.06 1.44
N ASP A 76 2.39 8.47 1.90
CA ASP A 76 3.28 9.09 2.88
C ASP A 76 4.72 8.80 2.49
N GLU A 77 5.42 9.84 2.07
CA GLU A 77 6.82 9.75 1.67
C GLU A 77 7.73 10.08 2.85
N ASN A 78 8.30 9.05 3.45
CA ASN A 78 9.37 9.13 4.44
C ASN A 78 8.98 9.73 5.82
N ALA A 79 7.70 9.73 6.20
CA ALA A 79 7.25 10.26 7.48
C ALA A 79 6.65 9.19 8.42
N ILE A 80 6.57 7.94 7.97
CA ILE A 80 6.10 6.81 8.77
C ILE A 80 6.86 5.53 8.42
N ALA A 81 7.48 4.92 9.42
CA ALA A 81 8.00 3.55 9.32
C ALA A 81 6.84 2.59 9.59
N CYS A 82 6.10 2.25 8.53
CA CYS A 82 4.79 1.64 8.66
C CYS A 82 4.86 0.22 9.18
N GLU A 83 4.24 -0.02 10.34
CA GLU A 83 4.16 -1.33 11.00
C GLU A 83 2.87 -2.06 10.65
N ASP A 84 1.75 -1.33 10.62
CA ASP A 84 0.46 -1.87 10.25
C ASP A 84 -0.42 -0.76 9.68
N LEU A 85 -1.40 -1.12 8.84
CA LEU A 85 -2.40 -0.19 8.35
C LEU A 85 -3.74 -0.89 8.12
N LYS A 86 -4.81 -0.09 8.15
CA LYS A 86 -6.16 -0.52 7.82
C LYS A 86 -6.79 0.48 6.87
N ILE A 87 -7.66 0.00 6.01
CA ILE A 87 -8.54 0.85 5.21
C ILE A 87 -9.97 0.70 5.71
N VAL A 88 -10.61 1.83 5.93
CA VAL A 88 -11.96 1.88 6.50
C VAL A 88 -12.57 3.25 6.22
N ASP A 89 -13.88 3.30 6.04
CA ASP A 89 -14.62 4.56 5.96
C ASP A 89 -14.83 5.09 7.39
N LEU A 90 -13.91 5.93 7.85
CA LEU A 90 -13.90 6.41 9.25
C LEU A 90 -14.94 7.47 9.55
N ASP A 91 -15.23 8.33 8.60
CA ASP A 91 -16.16 9.45 8.79
C ASP A 91 -17.52 9.21 8.14
N CYS A 92 -17.75 8.01 7.61
CA CYS A 92 -19.00 7.59 6.98
C CYS A 92 -19.40 8.44 5.77
N ASP A 93 -18.43 8.92 5.01
CA ASP A 93 -18.65 9.67 3.78
C ASP A 93 -18.78 8.79 2.52
N GLY A 94 -18.64 7.48 2.67
CA GLY A 94 -18.68 6.49 1.58
C GLY A 94 -17.34 6.23 0.91
N LYS A 95 -16.26 6.86 1.37
CA LYS A 95 -14.91 6.64 0.85
C LYS A 95 -14.02 5.96 1.89
N LEU A 96 -13.12 5.13 1.43
CA LEU A 96 -12.18 4.43 2.31
C LEU A 96 -11.00 5.34 2.65
N ASP A 97 -10.76 5.51 3.95
CA ASP A 97 -9.60 6.20 4.50
C ASP A 97 -8.52 5.20 4.88
N ILE A 98 -7.32 5.69 5.18
CA ILE A 98 -6.21 4.86 5.64
C ILE A 98 -5.84 5.25 7.07
N VAL A 99 -5.78 4.26 7.97
CA VAL A 99 -5.23 4.41 9.31
C VAL A 99 -3.94 3.61 9.38
N ALA A 100 -2.84 4.24 9.74
CA ALA A 100 -1.54 3.60 9.79
C ALA A 100 -0.78 3.92 11.07
N CYS A 101 -0.04 2.94 11.57
CA CYS A 101 0.86 3.14 12.70
C CYS A 101 2.31 2.88 12.31
N GLY A 102 3.21 3.71 12.85
CA GLY A 102 4.64 3.58 12.71
C GLY A 102 5.31 3.24 14.02
N ARG A 103 6.06 2.14 14.05
CA ARG A 103 6.76 1.73 15.26
C ARG A 103 8.00 2.58 15.52
N ALA A 104 8.94 2.61 14.58
CA ALA A 104 10.19 3.37 14.74
C ALA A 104 9.96 4.89 14.74
N THR A 105 8.92 5.35 14.08
CA THR A 105 8.53 6.78 14.03
C THR A 105 7.59 7.19 15.16
N HIS A 106 7.12 6.25 15.97
CA HIS A 106 6.26 6.50 17.14
C HIS A 106 5.03 7.34 16.81
N ASN A 107 4.33 7.03 15.71
CA ASN A 107 3.18 7.80 15.27
C ASN A 107 2.00 6.92 14.85
N LEU A 108 0.82 7.52 14.90
CA LEU A 108 -0.41 7.02 14.30
C LEU A 108 -0.93 8.13 13.39
N LYS A 109 -1.24 7.78 12.14
CA LYS A 109 -1.72 8.74 11.15
C LYS A 109 -3.01 8.28 10.52
N ILE A 110 -3.87 9.24 10.22
CA ILE A 110 -5.08 9.04 9.42
C ILE A 110 -4.91 9.83 8.12
N TYR A 111 -5.05 9.17 7.01
CA TYR A 111 -5.03 9.77 5.68
C TYR A 111 -6.46 9.78 5.15
N TRP A 112 -7.06 10.96 5.18
CA TRP A 112 -8.44 11.16 4.75
C TRP A 112 -8.54 11.16 3.22
N ASN A 113 -9.44 10.36 2.70
CA ASN A 113 -9.75 10.29 1.28
C ASN A 113 -10.96 11.19 0.96
N ARG A 114 -10.68 12.41 0.60
CA ARG A 114 -11.72 13.42 0.40
C ARG A 114 -11.77 14.01 -1.00
#